data_096e6b30a77b5b832b67d93884fe2d6c
#
_entry.id   096e6b30a77b5b832b67d93884fe2d6c
#
_cell.length_a   1.000
_cell.length_b   1.000
_cell.length_c   1.000
_cell.angle_alpha   90.00
_cell.angle_beta   90.00
_cell.angle_gamma   90.00
#
_symmetry.space_group_name_H-M   'P 1'
#
loop_
_entity.id
_entity.type
_entity.pdbx_description
1 polymer ?
#
loop_
_entity_poly.entity_id
_entity_poly.type
_entity_poly.pdbx_seq_one_letter_code
_entity_poly.pdbx_strand_id
1 'polypeptide(L)'
;PPFFFMGKSNTERFATLFRGLERAYGSLQIGDKDARTQKQKGQYLFVKEPRTTATFDAHLAGKQSIGVVPINEDNLCVWGAIDIDQYPLDHVALIRKVEKLELPLVVCRSKSAGAHVFLFLKDFVEAEALQLKLKEIAAELGYGGCEIFPKQIKLVVERGDNGNFLNLPYFDQEGGLR
;
A
#
# COMPACT_ATOMS: atom_id res chain seq x y z
N PRO A 1 10.54 -19.91 -5.44
CA PRO A 1 9.31 -19.15 -5.50
C PRO A 1 8.12 -20.09 -5.45
N PRO A 2 7.04 -19.78 -4.71
CA PRO A 2 5.88 -20.63 -4.66
C PRO A 2 5.28 -20.81 -6.07
N PHE A 3 4.76 -21.98 -6.37
CA PHE A 3 4.16 -22.36 -7.66
C PHE A 3 3.20 -21.33 -8.25
N PHE A 4 2.57 -20.53 -7.39
CA PHE A 4 1.62 -19.47 -7.75
C PHE A 4 2.19 -18.36 -8.65
N PHE A 5 3.51 -18.19 -8.69
CA PHE A 5 4.17 -17.15 -9.49
C PHE A 5 4.93 -17.69 -10.71
N MET A 6 4.90 -18.98 -10.98
CA MET A 6 5.57 -19.55 -12.16
C MET A 6 4.91 -19.05 -13.44
N GLY A 7 5.71 -18.50 -14.35
CA GLY A 7 5.24 -17.97 -15.64
C GLY A 7 4.62 -16.57 -15.62
N LYS A 8 4.45 -15.92 -14.44
CA LYS A 8 3.93 -14.55 -14.36
C LYS A 8 5.04 -13.51 -14.55
N SER A 9 4.72 -12.43 -15.27
CA SER A 9 5.57 -11.23 -15.33
C SER A 9 5.72 -10.57 -13.96
N ASN A 10 6.69 -9.65 -13.81
CA ASN A 10 6.85 -8.90 -12.56
C ASN A 10 5.61 -8.06 -12.24
N THR A 11 4.99 -7.45 -13.25
CA THR A 11 3.73 -6.69 -13.09
C THR A 11 2.59 -7.57 -12.58
N GLU A 12 2.43 -8.78 -13.16
CA GLU A 12 1.40 -9.70 -12.70
C GLU A 12 1.65 -10.21 -11.27
N ARG A 13 2.90 -10.42 -10.89
CA ARG A 13 3.29 -10.74 -9.50
C ARG A 13 2.94 -9.60 -8.56
N PHE A 14 3.28 -8.38 -8.94
CA PHE A 14 3.00 -7.18 -8.18
C PHE A 14 1.49 -6.98 -8.01
N ALA A 15 0.72 -7.05 -9.09
CA ALA A 15 -0.73 -7.00 -9.05
C ALA A 15 -1.36 -8.09 -8.16
N THR A 16 -0.76 -9.30 -8.18
CA THR A 16 -1.22 -10.41 -7.33
C THR A 16 -0.96 -10.17 -5.85
N LEU A 17 0.16 -9.54 -5.49
CA LEU A 17 0.47 -9.19 -4.09
C LEU A 17 -0.49 -8.13 -3.55
N PHE A 18 -0.81 -7.13 -4.36
CA PHE A 18 -1.65 -6.00 -3.96
C PHE A 18 -3.13 -6.14 -4.39
N ARG A 19 -3.69 -7.34 -4.27
CA ARG A 19 -5.13 -7.55 -4.44
C ARG A 19 -5.91 -6.86 -3.31
N GLY A 20 -7.10 -6.42 -3.59
CA GLY A 20 -8.00 -5.74 -2.65
C GLY A 20 -9.26 -5.30 -3.37
N LEU A 21 -9.78 -4.12 -3.09
CA LEU A 21 -10.94 -3.59 -3.80
C LEU A 21 -10.64 -3.48 -5.30
N GLU A 22 -11.42 -4.15 -6.14
CA GLU A 22 -11.16 -4.19 -7.59
C GLU A 22 -11.81 -3.05 -8.36
N ARG A 23 -13.03 -2.65 -7.99
CA ARG A 23 -13.88 -1.68 -8.71
C ARG A 23 -13.41 -0.23 -8.65
N ALA A 24 -12.42 0.08 -7.81
CA ALA A 24 -11.89 1.42 -7.67
C ALA A 24 -10.45 1.40 -7.12
N TYR A 25 -9.70 2.44 -7.41
CA TYR A 25 -8.34 2.62 -6.88
C TYR A 25 -8.01 4.10 -6.68
N GLY A 26 -7.03 4.38 -5.83
CA GLY A 26 -6.50 5.72 -5.67
C GLY A 26 -5.52 6.07 -6.78
N SER A 27 -5.52 7.32 -7.21
CA SER A 27 -4.52 7.87 -8.12
C SER A 27 -4.08 9.24 -7.64
N LEU A 28 -2.80 9.55 -7.80
CA LEU A 28 -2.28 10.89 -7.58
C LEU A 28 -2.23 11.61 -8.92
N GLN A 29 -3.10 12.59 -9.11
CA GLN A 29 -2.97 13.55 -10.20
C GLN A 29 -2.01 14.66 -9.78
N ILE A 30 -0.97 14.84 -10.55
CA ILE A 30 0.01 15.90 -10.34
C ILE A 30 -0.51 17.12 -11.10
N GLY A 31 -0.91 18.16 -10.36
CA GLY A 31 -1.31 19.45 -10.92
C GLY A 31 -0.11 20.32 -11.30
N ASP A 32 -0.39 21.51 -11.81
CA ASP A 32 0.63 22.50 -12.17
C ASP A 32 1.45 22.94 -10.95
N LYS A 33 2.70 23.32 -11.20
CA LYS A 33 3.55 23.94 -10.18
C LYS A 33 2.99 25.32 -9.83
N ASP A 34 2.86 25.58 -8.56
CA ASP A 34 2.56 26.95 -8.08
C ASP A 34 3.66 27.90 -8.55
N ALA A 35 3.28 28.95 -9.27
CA ALA A 35 4.22 29.87 -9.93
C ALA A 35 5.12 30.61 -8.90
N ARG A 36 4.67 30.79 -7.65
CA ARG A 36 5.39 31.52 -6.61
C ARG A 36 6.24 30.62 -5.73
N THR A 37 5.72 29.45 -5.35
CA THR A 37 6.38 28.56 -4.39
C THR A 37 7.12 27.40 -5.07
N GLN A 38 6.95 27.22 -6.38
CA GLN A 38 7.44 26.08 -7.17
C GLN A 38 7.00 24.70 -6.62
N LYS A 39 6.09 24.69 -5.63
CA LYS A 39 5.52 23.46 -5.09
C LYS A 39 4.49 22.88 -6.06
N GLN A 40 4.66 21.63 -6.41
CA GLN A 40 3.71 20.89 -7.22
C GLN A 40 2.57 20.40 -6.31
N LYS A 41 1.35 20.84 -6.58
CA LYS A 41 0.16 20.34 -5.88
C LYS A 41 -0.27 19.03 -6.50
N GLY A 42 -0.37 17.99 -5.69
CA GLY A 42 -0.97 16.71 -6.09
C GLY A 42 -2.33 16.56 -5.42
N GLN A 43 -3.31 16.09 -6.16
CA GLN A 43 -4.62 15.72 -5.63
C GLN A 43 -4.79 14.21 -5.71
N TYR A 44 -5.13 13.60 -4.58
CA TYR A 44 -5.51 12.19 -4.54
C TYR A 44 -6.97 12.04 -4.93
N LEU A 45 -7.24 11.20 -5.91
CA LEU A 45 -8.58 10.94 -6.44
C LEU A 45 -8.86 9.44 -6.42
N PHE A 46 -10.13 9.09 -6.25
CA PHE A 46 -10.61 7.74 -6.56
C PHE A 46 -10.98 7.64 -8.03
N VAL A 47 -10.36 6.70 -8.73
CA VAL A 47 -10.76 6.26 -10.07
C VAL A 47 -11.74 5.11 -9.88
N LYS A 48 -12.98 5.28 -10.34
CA LYS A 48 -14.06 4.30 -10.21
C LYS A 48 -14.08 3.34 -11.40
N GLU A 49 -12.95 2.67 -11.62
CA GLU A 49 -12.74 1.70 -12.69
C GLU A 49 -11.88 0.56 -12.15
N PRO A 50 -12.03 -0.66 -12.67
CA PRO A 50 -11.17 -1.77 -12.31
C PRO A 50 -9.72 -1.52 -12.70
N ARG A 51 -8.80 -1.94 -11.83
CA ARG A 51 -7.37 -1.96 -12.17
C ARG A 51 -7.09 -3.04 -13.20
N THR A 52 -6.26 -2.72 -14.15
CA THR A 52 -5.77 -3.64 -15.18
C THR A 52 -4.27 -3.84 -15.04
N THR A 53 -3.70 -4.83 -15.73
CA THR A 53 -2.25 -5.01 -15.83
C THR A 53 -1.57 -3.72 -16.33
N ALA A 54 -2.17 -3.04 -17.32
CA ALA A 54 -1.66 -1.77 -17.83
C ALA A 54 -1.63 -0.66 -16.77
N THR A 55 -2.57 -0.65 -15.82
CA THR A 55 -2.57 0.29 -14.69
C THR A 55 -1.34 0.05 -13.79
N PHE A 56 -1.00 -1.20 -13.51
CA PHE A 56 0.19 -1.56 -12.74
C PHE A 56 1.49 -1.29 -13.51
N ASP A 57 1.52 -1.56 -14.83
CA ASP A 57 2.66 -1.23 -15.69
C ASP A 57 2.94 0.28 -15.69
N ALA A 58 1.88 1.10 -15.80
CA ALA A 58 2.01 2.56 -15.75
C ALA A 58 2.55 3.05 -14.41
N HIS A 59 2.18 2.38 -13.31
CA HIS A 59 2.71 2.69 -11.97
C HIS A 59 4.20 2.36 -11.88
N LEU A 60 4.59 1.15 -12.24
CA LEU A 60 5.99 0.70 -12.18
C LEU A 60 6.91 1.50 -13.12
N ALA A 61 6.35 2.02 -14.22
CA ALA A 61 7.05 2.90 -15.16
C ALA A 61 7.05 4.38 -14.76
N GLY A 62 6.52 4.75 -13.57
CA GLY A 62 6.48 6.14 -13.12
C GLY A 62 5.51 7.06 -13.84
N LYS A 63 4.58 6.51 -14.64
CA LYS A 63 3.63 7.30 -15.44
C LYS A 63 2.38 7.69 -14.65
N GLN A 64 1.88 6.78 -13.80
CA GLN A 64 0.66 6.99 -13.02
C GLN A 64 0.81 6.33 -11.64
N SER A 65 0.90 7.12 -10.58
CA SER A 65 0.90 6.57 -9.22
C SER A 65 -0.47 6.00 -8.87
N ILE A 66 -0.50 4.79 -8.33
CA ILE A 66 -1.72 4.15 -7.87
C ILE A 66 -1.67 3.81 -6.39
N GLY A 67 -2.84 3.83 -5.77
CA GLY A 67 -3.08 3.34 -4.43
C GLY A 67 -4.15 2.26 -4.44
N VAL A 68 -4.01 1.26 -3.58
CA VAL A 68 -4.96 0.14 -3.47
C VAL A 68 -5.60 0.12 -2.11
N VAL A 69 -6.89 -0.12 -2.08
CA VAL A 69 -7.65 -0.39 -0.86
C VAL A 69 -7.46 -1.88 -0.52
N PRO A 70 -6.88 -2.23 0.64
CA PRO A 70 -6.56 -3.63 0.95
C PRO A 70 -7.80 -4.52 1.13
N ILE A 71 -8.88 -3.97 1.67
CA ILE A 71 -10.14 -4.69 1.91
C ILE A 71 -10.94 -4.82 0.61
N ASN A 72 -11.39 -6.04 0.30
CA ASN A 72 -12.28 -6.31 -0.84
C ASN A 72 -13.77 -6.19 -0.46
N GLU A 73 -14.67 -6.45 -1.40
CA GLU A 73 -16.12 -6.35 -1.19
C GLU A 73 -16.69 -7.41 -0.23
N ASP A 74 -15.95 -8.51 -0.02
CA ASP A 74 -16.28 -9.54 0.97
C ASP A 74 -15.72 -9.23 2.37
N ASN A 75 -15.16 -8.04 2.57
CA ASN A 75 -14.47 -7.61 3.79
C ASN A 75 -13.23 -8.44 4.15
N LEU A 76 -12.57 -8.99 3.15
CA LEU A 76 -11.38 -9.81 3.29
C LEU A 76 -10.14 -9.09 2.74
N CYS A 77 -8.96 -9.44 3.28
CA CYS A 77 -7.66 -8.91 2.88
C CYS A 77 -6.65 -10.03 2.68
N VAL A 78 -5.71 -9.85 1.75
CA VAL A 78 -4.49 -10.68 1.61
C VAL A 78 -3.22 -9.92 1.91
N TRP A 79 -3.31 -8.67 2.24
CA TRP A 79 -2.23 -7.83 2.71
C TRP A 79 -2.76 -6.67 3.55
N GLY A 80 -1.90 -6.13 4.36
CA GLY A 80 -2.14 -4.89 5.08
C GLY A 80 -0.82 -4.18 5.33
N ALA A 81 -0.88 -3.00 5.94
CA ALA A 81 0.31 -2.22 6.19
C ALA A 81 0.19 -1.35 7.45
N ILE A 82 1.35 -1.06 8.03
CA ILE A 82 1.55 0.01 9.02
C ILE A 82 2.13 1.19 8.26
N ASP A 83 1.48 2.35 8.33
CA ASP A 83 1.92 3.58 7.67
C ASP A 83 2.64 4.47 8.69
N ILE A 84 3.97 4.51 8.60
CA ILE A 84 4.83 5.24 9.55
C ILE A 84 5.18 6.60 8.96
N ASP A 85 4.48 7.63 9.40
CA ASP A 85 4.68 9.03 9.02
C ASP A 85 5.45 9.81 10.12
N GLN A 86 6.59 9.26 10.56
CA GLN A 86 7.50 9.91 11.51
C GLN A 86 8.76 10.41 10.80
N TYR A 87 9.23 11.60 11.14
CA TYR A 87 10.35 12.25 10.48
C TYR A 87 11.34 12.87 11.49
N PRO A 88 12.66 12.65 11.38
CA PRO A 88 13.30 11.69 10.45
C PRO A 88 13.05 10.24 10.89
N LEU A 89 12.97 9.31 9.92
CA LEU A 89 12.85 7.88 10.17
C LEU A 89 14.18 7.16 9.83
N ASP A 90 14.70 6.42 10.79
CA ASP A 90 15.83 5.49 10.54
C ASP A 90 15.31 4.17 10.00
N HIS A 91 15.26 4.05 8.67
CA HIS A 91 14.81 2.85 7.97
C HIS A 91 15.69 1.63 8.27
N VAL A 92 17.00 1.83 8.48
CA VAL A 92 17.92 0.71 8.78
C VAL A 92 17.63 0.16 10.17
N ALA A 93 17.43 1.02 11.15
CA ALA A 93 17.05 0.59 12.50
C ALA A 93 15.68 -0.13 12.50
N LEU A 94 14.70 0.36 11.72
CA LEU A 94 13.41 -0.30 11.56
C LEU A 94 13.55 -1.70 10.96
N ILE A 95 14.31 -1.85 9.87
CA ILE A 95 14.55 -3.14 9.22
C ILE A 95 15.22 -4.11 10.19
N ARG A 96 16.28 -3.68 10.89
CA ARG A 96 16.95 -4.52 11.89
C ARG A 96 16.02 -4.96 13.00
N LYS A 97 15.07 -4.11 13.40
CA LYS A 97 14.07 -4.47 14.42
C LYS A 97 13.10 -5.52 13.90
N VAL A 98 12.62 -5.38 12.68
CA VAL A 98 11.77 -6.38 12.01
C VAL A 98 12.48 -7.73 11.91
N GLU A 99 13.75 -7.74 11.48
CA GLU A 99 14.58 -8.95 11.39
C GLU A 99 14.82 -9.59 12.77
N LYS A 100 15.17 -8.78 13.78
CA LYS A 100 15.41 -9.26 15.16
C LYS A 100 14.17 -9.92 15.77
N LEU A 101 12.99 -9.44 15.43
CA LEU A 101 11.70 -9.98 15.91
C LEU A 101 11.18 -11.09 14.99
N GLU A 102 11.92 -11.47 13.95
CA GLU A 102 11.56 -12.50 12.97
C GLU A 102 10.16 -12.28 12.35
N LEU A 103 9.76 -11.01 12.20
CA LEU A 103 8.45 -10.66 11.65
C LEU A 103 8.46 -10.78 10.13
N PRO A 104 7.45 -11.40 9.51
CA PRO A 104 7.37 -11.56 8.05
C PRO A 104 6.90 -10.28 7.34
N LEU A 105 7.62 -9.19 7.57
CA LEU A 105 7.26 -7.87 7.09
C LEU A 105 8.21 -7.37 6.00
N VAL A 106 7.68 -6.58 5.08
CA VAL A 106 8.44 -5.90 4.03
C VAL A 106 8.39 -4.40 4.28
N VAL A 107 9.55 -3.79 4.51
CA VAL A 107 9.66 -2.34 4.74
C VAL A 107 9.94 -1.65 3.41
N CYS A 108 9.04 -0.76 3.00
CA CYS A 108 9.20 0.10 1.82
C CYS A 108 9.22 1.56 2.25
N ARG A 109 10.11 2.35 1.65
CA ARG A 109 10.13 3.79 1.86
C ARG A 109 8.87 4.43 1.27
N SER A 110 8.17 5.29 2.03
CA SER A 110 7.04 6.06 1.53
C SER A 110 7.48 7.31 0.75
N LYS A 111 6.54 7.93 0.03
CA LYS A 111 6.80 9.17 -0.74
C LYS A 111 7.37 10.30 0.13
N SER A 112 6.91 10.42 1.35
CA SER A 112 7.29 11.47 2.30
C SER A 112 8.56 11.15 3.09
N ALA A 113 9.30 10.08 2.74
CA ALA A 113 10.45 9.55 3.48
C ALA A 113 10.11 8.89 4.82
N GLY A 114 8.84 8.59 5.11
CA GLY A 114 8.40 7.61 6.10
C GLY A 114 8.50 6.17 5.58
N ALA A 115 7.73 5.26 6.12
CA ALA A 115 7.72 3.87 5.68
C ALA A 115 6.30 3.29 5.62
N HIS A 116 6.04 2.48 4.59
CA HIS A 116 4.96 1.51 4.60
C HIS A 116 5.55 0.14 4.95
N VAL A 117 5.08 -0.46 6.03
CA VAL A 117 5.52 -1.76 6.49
C VAL A 117 4.43 -2.77 6.17
N PHE A 118 4.65 -3.57 5.13
CA PHE A 118 3.66 -4.48 4.58
C PHE A 118 3.71 -5.87 5.23
N LEU A 119 2.53 -6.42 5.50
CA LEU A 119 2.32 -7.83 5.78
C LEU A 119 1.54 -8.45 4.63
N PHE A 120 2.11 -9.46 3.97
CA PHE A 120 1.46 -10.23 2.91
C PHE A 120 1.04 -11.60 3.42
N LEU A 121 -0.15 -12.04 3.04
CA LEU A 121 -0.74 -13.31 3.44
C LEU A 121 -0.91 -14.22 2.22
N LYS A 122 -0.89 -15.51 2.47
CA LYS A 122 -1.13 -16.52 1.44
C LYS A 122 -2.60 -16.54 1.03
N ASP A 123 -3.48 -16.54 2.02
CA ASP A 123 -4.92 -16.67 1.87
C ASP A 123 -5.64 -15.42 2.37
N PHE A 124 -6.87 -15.20 1.93
CA PHE A 124 -7.71 -14.12 2.41
C PHE A 124 -8.11 -14.32 3.87
N VAL A 125 -8.04 -13.26 4.67
CA VAL A 125 -8.48 -13.23 6.06
C VAL A 125 -9.45 -12.07 6.29
N GLU A 126 -10.24 -12.13 7.35
CA GLU A 126 -11.10 -11.03 7.79
C GLU A 126 -10.28 -9.75 8.01
N ALA A 127 -10.78 -8.61 7.48
CA ALA A 127 -10.10 -7.32 7.60
C ALA A 127 -9.90 -6.89 9.05
N GLU A 128 -10.85 -7.21 9.94
CA GLU A 128 -10.75 -6.92 11.37
C GLU A 128 -9.60 -7.70 12.03
N ALA A 129 -9.49 -8.98 11.73
CA ALA A 129 -8.42 -9.83 12.28
C ALA A 129 -7.05 -9.34 11.84
N LEU A 130 -6.89 -8.98 10.56
CA LEU A 130 -5.66 -8.42 10.02
C LEU A 130 -5.33 -7.06 10.65
N GLN A 131 -6.32 -6.18 10.79
CA GLN A 131 -6.13 -4.87 11.39
C GLN A 131 -5.67 -4.97 12.84
N LEU A 132 -6.30 -5.85 13.64
CA LEU A 132 -5.90 -6.11 15.03
C LEU A 132 -4.46 -6.64 15.11
N LYS A 133 -4.11 -7.61 14.26
CA LYS A 133 -2.75 -8.16 14.23
C LYS A 133 -1.70 -7.11 13.87
N LEU A 134 -1.98 -6.24 12.90
CA LEU A 134 -1.07 -5.16 12.54
C LEU A 134 -0.94 -4.11 13.64
N LYS A 135 -1.99 -3.83 14.42
CA LYS A 135 -1.91 -2.94 15.60
C LYS A 135 -0.98 -3.52 16.68
N GLU A 136 -1.07 -4.84 16.95
CA GLU A 136 -0.16 -5.53 17.87
C GLU A 136 1.29 -5.42 17.40
N ILE A 137 1.54 -5.74 16.12
CA ILE A 137 2.87 -5.65 15.51
C ILE A 137 3.40 -4.21 15.55
N ALA A 138 2.57 -3.22 15.23
CA ALA A 138 2.96 -1.82 15.30
C ALA A 138 3.38 -1.41 16.72
N ALA A 139 2.65 -1.84 17.73
CA ALA A 139 3.00 -1.59 19.13
C ALA A 139 4.33 -2.26 19.52
N GLU A 140 4.55 -3.50 19.10
CA GLU A 140 5.81 -4.24 19.33
C GLU A 140 7.00 -3.56 18.65
N LEU A 141 6.79 -3.04 17.44
CA LEU A 141 7.78 -2.23 16.71
C LEU A 141 8.00 -0.83 17.32
N GLY A 142 7.17 -0.40 18.31
CA GLY A 142 7.23 0.94 18.90
C GLY A 142 6.49 2.01 18.09
N TYR A 143 5.62 1.61 17.19
CA TYR A 143 4.82 2.47 16.31
C TYR A 143 3.30 2.31 16.53
N GLY A 144 2.88 2.03 17.75
CA GLY A 144 1.47 1.74 18.10
C GLY A 144 0.47 2.86 17.82
N GLY A 145 0.93 4.10 17.55
CA GLY A 145 0.08 5.23 17.17
C GLY A 145 -0.03 5.47 15.66
N CYS A 146 0.62 4.65 14.82
CA CYS A 146 0.63 4.80 13.38
C CYS A 146 -0.68 4.33 12.75
N GLU A 147 -0.96 4.84 11.54
CA GLU A 147 -2.13 4.39 10.77
C GLU A 147 -1.95 2.94 10.31
N ILE A 148 -3.06 2.19 10.38
CA ILE A 148 -3.10 0.79 9.94
C ILE A 148 -4.02 0.67 8.73
N PHE A 149 -3.58 -0.06 7.71
CA PHE A 149 -4.37 -0.44 6.56
C PHE A 149 -4.61 -1.97 6.54
N PRO A 150 -5.86 -2.44 6.41
CA PRO A 150 -7.06 -1.67 6.11
C PRO A 150 -7.47 -0.73 7.25
N LYS A 151 -7.92 0.50 6.90
CA LYS A 151 -8.53 1.42 7.89
C LYS A 151 -9.94 0.98 8.26
N GLN A 152 -10.70 0.47 7.29
CA GLN A 152 -12.03 -0.07 7.46
C GLN A 152 -11.96 -1.58 7.64
N ILE A 153 -12.78 -2.10 8.55
CA ILE A 153 -12.98 -3.54 8.75
C ILE A 153 -14.21 -4.04 7.98
N LYS A 154 -15.03 -3.13 7.47
CA LYS A 154 -16.22 -3.42 6.67
C LYS A 154 -16.46 -2.32 5.63
N LEU A 155 -16.83 -2.75 4.42
CA LEU A 155 -17.34 -1.89 3.35
C LEU A 155 -18.84 -2.12 3.18
N VAL A 156 -19.60 -1.03 3.11
CA VAL A 156 -21.03 -1.09 2.76
C VAL A 156 -21.16 -0.77 1.28
N VAL A 157 -21.07 -1.82 0.46
CA VAL A 157 -21.01 -1.71 -1.01
C VAL A 157 -22.22 -0.97 -1.58
N GLU A 158 -23.42 -1.21 -1.01
CA GLU A 158 -24.68 -0.58 -1.43
C GLU A 158 -24.67 0.95 -1.23
N ARG A 159 -23.81 1.46 -0.35
CA ARG A 159 -23.59 2.90 -0.14
C ARG A 159 -22.49 3.47 -1.02
N GLY A 160 -21.82 2.62 -1.81
CA GLY A 160 -20.69 3.02 -2.63
C GLY A 160 -19.39 3.26 -1.84
N ASP A 161 -19.27 2.68 -0.64
CA ASP A 161 -18.06 2.80 0.18
C ASP A 161 -16.85 2.23 -0.57
N ASN A 162 -15.79 3.02 -0.70
CA ASN A 162 -14.55 2.59 -1.34
C ASN A 162 -13.42 2.29 -0.34
N GLY A 163 -13.61 2.60 0.93
CA GLY A 163 -12.55 2.49 1.93
C GLY A 163 -11.40 3.49 1.70
N ASN A 164 -10.27 3.27 2.38
CA ASN A 164 -9.06 4.07 2.21
C ASN A 164 -7.98 3.27 1.47
N PHE A 165 -7.41 3.88 0.45
CA PHE A 165 -6.26 3.28 -0.25
C PHE A 165 -4.93 3.68 0.38
N LEU A 166 -3.95 2.82 0.21
CA LEU A 166 -2.54 3.11 0.47
C LEU A 166 -1.80 3.18 -0.86
N ASN A 167 -0.95 4.19 -1.05
CA ASN A 167 -0.11 4.29 -2.23
C ASN A 167 0.85 3.11 -2.30
N LEU A 168 0.93 2.50 -3.47
CA LEU A 168 1.82 1.37 -3.69
C LEU A 168 3.29 1.79 -3.75
N PRO A 169 4.22 0.91 -3.33
CA PRO A 169 5.64 1.12 -3.48
C PRO A 169 6.09 0.95 -4.95
N TYR A 170 7.36 1.25 -5.22
CA TYR A 170 7.99 1.07 -6.54
C TYR A 170 7.42 1.93 -7.67
N PHE A 171 6.76 3.03 -7.34
CA PHE A 171 6.45 4.04 -8.33
C PHE A 171 7.76 4.58 -8.92
N ASP A 172 7.88 4.53 -10.25
CA ASP A 172 9.11 4.90 -10.95
C ASP A 172 10.34 4.12 -10.43
N GLN A 173 10.29 2.80 -10.55
CA GLN A 173 11.36 1.93 -10.07
C GLN A 173 12.73 2.20 -10.75
N GLU A 174 12.75 2.79 -11.96
CA GLU A 174 13.99 3.20 -12.65
C GLU A 174 14.58 4.47 -12.04
N GLY A 175 13.73 5.37 -11.53
CA GLY A 175 14.14 6.54 -10.76
C GLY A 175 14.64 6.25 -9.34
N GLY A 176 14.49 5.04 -8.86
CA GLY A 176 15.18 4.46 -7.70
C GLY A 176 14.79 4.99 -6.32
N LEU A 177 13.64 5.64 -6.14
CA LEU A 177 13.35 6.32 -4.89
C LEU A 177 12.19 5.76 -4.05
N ARG A 178 11.52 4.68 -4.49
CA ARG A 178 10.37 4.12 -3.74
C ARG A 178 10.20 2.63 -3.94
#